data_8cc4f1abae8139fc0ad3a151ca12d6ed
#
_entry.id   8cc4f1abae8139fc0ad3a151ca12d6ed
#
_cell.length_a   1.000
_cell.length_b   1.000
_cell.length_c   1.000
_cell.angle_alpha   90.00
_cell.angle_beta   90.00
_cell.angle_gamma   90.00
#
_symmetry.space_group_name_H-M   'P 1'
#
loop_
_entity.id
_entity.type
_entity.pdbx_description
1 polymer ?
#
loop_
_entity_poly.entity_id
_entity_poly.type
_entity_poly.pdbx_seq_one_letter_code
_entity_poly.pdbx_strand_id
1 'polypeptide(L)'
;MDIYIEDISYSQFDAYIFLCKQKGFTVDAVKDTDKYTAYNSTGYKLDLQHWSSERFDINLKAPLVGDENFEWPSHVFADLVPQQDGKTGTVETANEDTLKIILYDVSSSEVKSYISECESAGFTIDAEKKNTSFNGFNEDGYELSISYNEMKAMSITINAPIQMTEISWPSSGPAKLIPKPSFSVGKITSDYDWAFSVYLGDMTIDDFNAYVDRCIDKGFEKDYRSEHYFSADKGDDISLTVEYVGFNTIVIRIYDYNQF
;
A
#
# COMPACT_ATOMS: atom_id res chain seq x y z
N MET A 1 16.55 9.38 -16.05
CA MET A 1 17.77 9.03 -16.86
C MET A 1 18.36 7.81 -16.21
N ASP A 2 18.60 6.78 -17.00
CA ASP A 2 19.17 5.52 -16.54
C ASP A 2 20.47 5.28 -17.29
N ILE A 3 21.55 5.00 -16.55
CA ILE A 3 22.88 4.69 -17.09
C ILE A 3 23.34 3.41 -16.37
N TYR A 4 23.94 2.50 -17.10
CA TYR A 4 24.64 1.37 -16.53
C TYR A 4 26.08 1.33 -17.04
N ILE A 5 27.00 0.92 -16.18
CA ILE A 5 28.43 0.83 -16.44
C ILE A 5 28.86 -0.58 -15.99
N GLU A 6 29.73 -1.22 -16.77
CA GLU A 6 30.30 -2.52 -16.45
C GLU A 6 31.72 -2.37 -15.90
N ASP A 7 32.25 -3.42 -15.30
CA ASP A 7 33.62 -3.52 -14.73
C ASP A 7 33.91 -2.47 -13.65
N ILE A 8 32.94 -2.21 -12.76
CA ILE A 8 33.07 -1.28 -11.64
C ILE A 8 33.30 -2.05 -10.34
N SER A 9 34.46 -1.85 -9.70
CA SER A 9 34.73 -2.38 -8.36
C SER A 9 33.97 -1.62 -7.27
N TYR A 10 33.81 -2.25 -6.08
CA TYR A 10 33.22 -1.58 -4.91
C TYR A 10 33.96 -0.30 -4.50
N SER A 11 35.30 -0.26 -4.65
CA SER A 11 36.06 0.96 -4.35
C SER A 11 35.76 2.10 -5.31
N GLN A 12 35.49 1.80 -6.58
CA GLN A 12 35.09 2.80 -7.57
C GLN A 12 33.64 3.25 -7.32
N PHE A 13 32.74 2.33 -6.91
CA PHE A 13 31.40 2.65 -6.48
C PHE A 13 31.41 3.62 -5.30
N ASP A 14 32.19 3.38 -4.26
CA ASP A 14 32.32 4.27 -3.10
C ASP A 14 32.93 5.64 -3.48
N ALA A 15 33.91 5.66 -4.38
CA ALA A 15 34.46 6.90 -4.89
C ALA A 15 33.41 7.71 -5.68
N TYR A 16 32.56 7.06 -6.46
CA TYR A 16 31.48 7.71 -7.18
C TYR A 16 30.42 8.29 -6.22
N ILE A 17 30.04 7.55 -5.18
CA ILE A 17 29.15 8.07 -4.11
C ILE A 17 29.72 9.34 -3.49
N PHE A 18 31.05 9.36 -3.22
CA PHE A 18 31.70 10.56 -2.68
C PHE A 18 31.57 11.76 -3.61
N LEU A 19 31.74 11.57 -4.93
CA LEU A 19 31.56 12.63 -5.93
C LEU A 19 30.10 13.10 -6.00
N CYS A 20 29.13 12.19 -5.90
CA CYS A 20 27.70 12.53 -5.86
C CYS A 20 27.37 13.38 -4.63
N LYS A 21 27.94 13.06 -3.46
CA LYS A 21 27.80 13.89 -2.26
C LYS A 21 28.34 15.29 -2.44
N GLN A 22 29.51 15.45 -3.11
CA GLN A 22 30.05 16.76 -3.45
C GLN A 22 29.16 17.56 -4.42
N LYS A 23 28.33 16.86 -5.22
CA LYS A 23 27.34 17.48 -6.12
C LYS A 23 26.00 17.77 -5.40
N GLY A 24 25.95 17.60 -4.08
CA GLY A 24 24.78 17.95 -3.26
C GLY A 24 23.76 16.82 -3.07
N PHE A 25 24.02 15.61 -3.54
CA PHE A 25 23.17 14.45 -3.25
C PHE A 25 23.45 13.93 -1.82
N THR A 26 22.91 14.63 -0.84
CA THR A 26 23.14 14.37 0.60
C THR A 26 21.86 14.40 1.42
N VAL A 27 20.74 14.86 0.85
CA VAL A 27 19.46 14.94 1.55
C VAL A 27 18.88 13.52 1.61
N ASP A 28 18.48 13.08 2.80
CA ASP A 28 17.87 11.77 3.09
C ASP A 28 18.71 10.60 2.55
N ALA A 29 20.02 10.77 2.64
CA ALA A 29 20.97 9.82 2.10
C ALA A 29 20.97 8.50 2.87
N VAL A 30 20.63 7.41 2.17
CA VAL A 30 20.72 6.05 2.67
C VAL A 30 21.84 5.33 1.91
N LYS A 31 22.80 4.75 2.64
CA LYS A 31 23.88 3.95 2.09
C LYS A 31 23.86 2.53 2.67
N ASP A 32 23.91 1.55 1.81
CA ASP A 32 24.19 0.16 2.12
C ASP A 32 25.48 -0.27 1.40
N THR A 33 25.87 -1.54 1.51
CA THR A 33 27.11 -2.08 0.91
C THR A 33 27.15 -1.88 -0.61
N ASP A 34 26.03 -2.08 -1.28
CA ASP A 34 25.87 -2.10 -2.73
C ASP A 34 24.88 -1.06 -3.26
N LYS A 35 24.34 -0.22 -2.37
CA LYS A 35 23.30 0.75 -2.73
C LYS A 35 23.54 2.11 -2.10
N TYR A 36 23.20 3.15 -2.85
CA TYR A 36 23.12 4.51 -2.34
C TYR A 36 21.93 5.23 -2.95
N THR A 37 21.10 5.80 -2.10
CA THR A 37 19.98 6.66 -2.50
C THR A 37 20.11 7.99 -1.79
N ALA A 38 19.95 9.09 -2.51
CA ALA A 38 19.92 10.42 -1.94
C ALA A 38 19.18 11.42 -2.84
N TYR A 39 18.78 12.54 -2.26
CA TYR A 39 18.26 13.69 -3.00
C TYR A 39 19.24 14.85 -2.95
N ASN A 40 19.14 15.76 -3.91
CA ASN A 40 19.78 17.07 -3.83
C ASN A 40 18.79 18.13 -3.32
N SER A 41 19.28 19.33 -3.05
CA SER A 41 18.45 20.45 -2.53
C SER A 41 17.37 20.92 -3.51
N THR A 42 17.42 20.54 -4.79
CA THR A 42 16.42 20.87 -5.81
C THR A 42 15.46 19.72 -6.09
N GLY A 43 15.50 18.63 -5.28
CA GLY A 43 14.55 17.52 -5.34
C GLY A 43 14.88 16.43 -6.37
N TYR A 44 16.03 16.49 -7.06
CA TYR A 44 16.44 15.34 -7.88
C TYR A 44 16.80 14.16 -7.01
N LYS A 45 16.27 12.97 -7.33
CA LYS A 45 16.59 11.71 -6.68
C LYS A 45 17.67 10.97 -7.45
N LEU A 46 18.72 10.54 -6.75
CA LEU A 46 19.76 9.66 -7.25
C LEU A 46 19.65 8.30 -6.59
N ASP A 47 19.46 7.25 -7.39
CA ASP A 47 19.54 5.86 -6.96
C ASP A 47 20.77 5.24 -7.63
N LEU A 48 21.69 4.70 -6.85
CA LEU A 48 22.87 3.99 -7.28
C LEU A 48 22.80 2.55 -6.79
N GLN A 49 23.04 1.58 -7.68
CA GLN A 49 23.08 0.16 -7.33
C GLN A 49 24.30 -0.51 -7.95
N HIS A 50 25.13 -1.14 -7.12
CA HIS A 50 26.20 -2.01 -7.55
C HIS A 50 25.75 -3.47 -7.49
N TRP A 51 25.94 -4.21 -8.57
CA TRP A 51 25.56 -5.62 -8.68
C TRP A 51 26.80 -6.53 -8.55
N SER A 52 26.61 -7.73 -8.05
CA SER A 52 27.68 -8.73 -7.91
C SER A 52 28.37 -9.13 -9.24
N SER A 53 27.76 -8.78 -10.37
CA SER A 53 28.31 -8.95 -11.73
C SER A 53 29.21 -7.80 -12.17
N GLU A 54 29.68 -6.97 -11.24
CA GLU A 54 30.46 -5.74 -11.52
C GLU A 54 29.70 -4.68 -12.33
N ARG A 55 28.39 -4.83 -12.49
CA ARG A 55 27.51 -3.85 -13.09
C ARG A 55 27.14 -2.77 -12.07
N PHE A 56 27.12 -1.53 -12.54
CA PHE A 56 26.74 -0.37 -11.76
C PHE A 56 25.63 0.41 -12.46
N ASP A 57 24.48 0.52 -11.80
CA ASP A 57 23.33 1.24 -12.29
C ASP A 57 23.23 2.62 -11.63
N ILE A 58 23.00 3.64 -12.43
CA ILE A 58 22.77 5.03 -12.02
C ILE A 58 21.38 5.43 -12.52
N ASN A 59 20.48 5.72 -11.62
CA ASN A 59 19.17 6.23 -11.95
C ASN A 59 19.01 7.65 -11.36
N LEU A 60 18.78 8.63 -12.24
CA LEU A 60 18.53 10.02 -11.85
C LEU A 60 17.12 10.41 -12.26
N LYS A 61 16.28 10.71 -11.25
CA LYS A 61 14.90 11.17 -11.43
C LYS A 61 14.81 12.67 -11.17
N ALA A 62 14.10 13.37 -12.05
CA ALA A 62 13.75 14.76 -11.83
C ALA A 62 12.80 14.90 -10.62
N PRO A 63 12.80 16.07 -9.95
CA PRO A 63 11.81 16.35 -8.94
C PRO A 63 10.40 16.24 -9.52
N LEU A 64 9.47 15.78 -8.69
CA LEU A 64 8.07 15.82 -9.03
C LEU A 64 7.64 17.31 -9.05
N VAL A 65 7.14 17.77 -10.18
CA VAL A 65 6.66 19.14 -10.34
C VAL A 65 5.14 19.07 -10.41
N GLY A 66 4.48 19.67 -9.44
CA GLY A 66 3.03 19.84 -9.46
C GLY A 66 2.62 21.00 -10.39
N ASP A 67 1.32 21.06 -10.71
CA ASP A 67 0.73 22.21 -11.36
C ASP A 67 0.73 23.38 -10.36
N GLU A 68 1.33 24.51 -10.74
CA GLU A 68 1.33 25.73 -9.92
C GLU A 68 -0.07 26.37 -9.84
N ASN A 69 -0.95 26.04 -10.79
CA ASN A 69 -2.36 26.45 -10.81
C ASN A 69 -3.28 25.32 -10.32
N PHE A 70 -2.78 24.43 -9.47
CA PHE A 70 -3.58 23.35 -8.93
C PHE A 70 -4.81 23.91 -8.20
N GLU A 71 -5.97 23.46 -8.65
CA GLU A 71 -7.25 23.68 -7.97
C GLU A 71 -7.68 22.37 -7.30
N TRP A 72 -8.20 22.48 -6.08
CA TRP A 72 -8.75 21.31 -5.37
C TRP A 72 -9.86 20.67 -6.23
N PRO A 73 -9.82 19.35 -6.47
CA PRO A 73 -10.73 18.73 -7.42
C PRO A 73 -12.19 18.81 -6.95
N SER A 74 -13.07 19.15 -7.90
CA SER A 74 -14.52 19.04 -7.70
C SER A 74 -14.95 17.58 -7.87
N HIS A 75 -14.78 16.80 -6.80
CA HIS A 75 -15.08 15.37 -6.77
C HIS A 75 -15.70 15.01 -5.41
N VAL A 76 -16.71 14.13 -5.40
CA VAL A 76 -17.46 13.78 -4.18
C VAL A 76 -16.55 13.25 -3.06
N PHE A 77 -15.43 12.58 -3.40
CA PHE A 77 -14.46 12.11 -2.40
C PHE A 77 -13.60 13.24 -1.86
N ALA A 78 -13.37 14.30 -2.65
CA ALA A 78 -12.62 15.46 -2.20
C ALA A 78 -13.35 16.25 -1.10
N ASP A 79 -14.69 16.17 -1.07
CA ASP A 79 -15.51 16.80 -0.05
C ASP A 79 -15.45 16.07 1.31
N LEU A 80 -14.91 14.83 1.35
CA LEU A 80 -14.77 14.03 2.57
C LEU A 80 -13.56 14.45 3.42
N VAL A 81 -12.62 15.19 2.85
CA VAL A 81 -11.37 15.58 3.50
C VAL A 81 -11.16 17.10 3.44
N PRO A 82 -10.40 17.69 4.38
CA PRO A 82 -10.11 19.11 4.37
C PRO A 82 -9.43 19.55 3.06
N GLN A 83 -9.92 20.59 2.45
CA GLN A 83 -9.34 21.19 1.26
C GLN A 83 -7.99 21.85 1.58
N GLN A 84 -7.04 21.72 0.67
CA GLN A 84 -5.70 22.30 0.78
C GLN A 84 -5.48 23.37 -0.30
N ASP A 85 -5.84 24.62 0.02
CA ASP A 85 -5.71 25.74 -0.89
C ASP A 85 -4.27 26.26 -0.99
N GLY A 86 -3.92 26.83 -2.15
CA GLY A 86 -2.64 27.50 -2.38
C GLY A 86 -1.43 26.56 -2.43
N LYS A 87 -1.66 25.26 -2.61
CA LYS A 87 -0.60 24.26 -2.83
C LYS A 87 -0.42 23.99 -4.32
N THR A 88 0.79 23.57 -4.69
CA THR A 88 1.00 22.92 -5.99
C THR A 88 0.59 21.45 -5.87
N GLY A 89 -0.04 20.91 -6.89
CA GLY A 89 -0.56 19.54 -6.81
C GLY A 89 -0.83 18.91 -8.15
N THR A 90 -1.28 17.67 -8.12
CA THR A 90 -1.73 16.91 -9.28
C THR A 90 -2.83 15.95 -8.85
N VAL A 91 -3.88 15.82 -9.63
CA VAL A 91 -4.85 14.73 -9.51
C VAL A 91 -4.35 13.57 -10.36
N GLU A 92 -3.90 12.49 -9.74
CA GLU A 92 -3.42 11.29 -10.45
C GLU A 92 -4.56 10.38 -10.89
N THR A 93 -5.59 10.28 -10.05
CA THR A 93 -6.76 9.44 -10.30
C THR A 93 -8.00 10.16 -9.78
N ALA A 94 -9.06 10.16 -10.57
CA ALA A 94 -10.38 10.62 -10.15
C ALA A 94 -11.43 9.80 -10.92
N ASN A 95 -11.99 8.79 -10.27
CA ASN A 95 -13.03 7.92 -10.81
C ASN A 95 -14.02 7.52 -9.71
N GLU A 96 -14.97 6.65 -10.00
CA GLU A 96 -16.01 6.21 -9.05
C GLU A 96 -15.48 5.38 -7.87
N ASP A 97 -14.29 4.79 -7.98
CA ASP A 97 -13.70 3.92 -6.95
C ASP A 97 -12.60 4.61 -6.16
N THR A 98 -11.86 5.56 -6.77
CA THR A 98 -10.66 6.14 -6.16
C THR A 98 -10.45 7.59 -6.58
N LEU A 99 -10.14 8.43 -5.60
CA LEU A 99 -9.53 9.75 -5.80
C LEU A 99 -8.11 9.72 -5.25
N LYS A 100 -7.12 10.10 -6.07
CA LYS A 100 -5.73 10.25 -5.64
C LYS A 100 -5.19 11.61 -6.02
N ILE A 101 -4.76 12.36 -5.00
CA ILE A 101 -4.18 13.71 -5.09
C ILE A 101 -2.74 13.62 -4.58
N ILE A 102 -1.83 14.30 -5.26
CA ILE A 102 -0.48 14.53 -4.75
C ILE A 102 -0.28 16.04 -4.59
N LEU A 103 0.10 16.45 -3.40
CA LEU A 103 0.50 17.83 -3.08
C LEU A 103 2.02 17.89 -2.95
N TYR A 104 2.63 18.93 -3.47
CA TYR A 104 4.07 19.14 -3.49
C TYR A 104 4.47 20.29 -2.58
N ASP A 105 5.75 20.35 -2.24
CA ASP A 105 6.38 21.30 -1.31
C ASP A 105 5.69 21.36 0.06
N VAL A 106 5.23 20.20 0.54
CA VAL A 106 4.59 20.02 1.84
C VAL A 106 5.66 19.67 2.88
N SER A 107 5.64 20.30 4.05
CA SER A 107 6.49 19.92 5.17
C SER A 107 5.90 18.75 5.97
N SER A 108 6.75 18.02 6.70
CA SER A 108 6.29 16.95 7.59
C SER A 108 5.35 17.45 8.72
N SER A 109 5.46 18.73 9.13
CA SER A 109 4.56 19.34 10.10
C SER A 109 3.18 19.59 9.51
N GLU A 110 3.10 20.02 8.24
CA GLU A 110 1.82 20.19 7.54
C GLU A 110 1.12 18.85 7.35
N VAL A 111 1.87 17.78 7.00
CA VAL A 111 1.29 16.43 6.92
C VAL A 111 0.68 15.99 8.24
N LYS A 112 1.36 16.22 9.37
CA LYS A 112 0.83 15.88 10.71
C LYS A 112 -0.43 16.68 11.06
N SER A 113 -0.47 17.97 10.71
CA SER A 113 -1.66 18.81 10.88
C SER A 113 -2.81 18.27 10.05
N TYR A 114 -2.55 18.00 8.76
CA TYR A 114 -3.55 17.48 7.83
C TYR A 114 -4.13 16.13 8.27
N ILE A 115 -3.31 15.21 8.73
CA ILE A 115 -3.79 13.94 9.32
C ILE A 115 -4.76 14.22 10.48
N SER A 116 -4.44 15.14 11.38
CA SER A 116 -5.32 15.47 12.52
C SER A 116 -6.62 16.15 12.08
N GLU A 117 -6.59 16.92 11.02
CA GLU A 117 -7.78 17.49 10.39
C GLU A 117 -8.67 16.41 9.78
N CYS A 118 -8.09 15.41 9.10
CA CYS A 118 -8.81 14.27 8.54
C CYS A 118 -9.43 13.38 9.65
N GLU A 119 -8.71 13.15 10.76
CA GLU A 119 -9.29 12.49 11.94
C GLU A 119 -10.50 13.26 12.46
N SER A 120 -10.42 14.59 12.51
CA SER A 120 -11.53 15.46 12.94
C SER A 120 -12.69 15.48 11.93
N ALA A 121 -12.42 15.17 10.65
CA ALA A 121 -13.41 15.00 9.60
C ALA A 121 -14.08 13.61 9.61
N GLY A 122 -13.70 12.71 10.56
CA GLY A 122 -14.38 11.45 10.79
C GLY A 122 -13.62 10.19 10.37
N PHE A 123 -12.39 10.30 9.85
CA PHE A 123 -11.56 9.13 9.53
C PHE A 123 -10.90 8.58 10.79
N THR A 124 -11.64 7.81 11.58
CA THR A 124 -11.22 7.34 12.91
C THR A 124 -11.37 5.83 13.11
N ILE A 125 -12.06 5.13 12.21
CA ILE A 125 -12.29 3.69 12.31
C ILE A 125 -11.05 2.96 11.80
N ASP A 126 -10.55 1.98 12.57
CA ASP A 126 -9.33 1.21 12.31
C ASP A 126 -8.14 2.10 11.91
N ALA A 127 -8.06 3.27 12.55
CA ALA A 127 -7.08 4.28 12.19
C ALA A 127 -5.66 3.90 12.63
N GLU A 128 -4.76 3.75 11.68
CA GLU A 128 -3.33 3.58 11.89
C GLU A 128 -2.60 4.89 11.59
N LYS A 129 -1.98 5.47 12.60
CA LYS A 129 -1.25 6.74 12.50
C LYS A 129 0.23 6.56 12.79
N LYS A 130 1.07 6.98 11.85
CA LYS A 130 2.51 7.13 12.03
C LYS A 130 2.89 8.60 11.85
N ASN A 131 4.18 8.93 12.01
CA ASN A 131 4.63 10.33 11.94
C ASN A 131 4.24 11.08 10.66
N THR A 132 4.22 10.38 9.51
CA THR A 132 3.98 10.97 8.18
C THR A 132 3.17 10.05 7.29
N SER A 133 2.45 9.11 7.86
CA SER A 133 1.49 8.27 7.16
C SER A 133 0.26 8.01 8.02
N PHE A 134 -0.85 7.80 7.35
CA PHE A 134 -2.13 7.54 7.95
C PHE A 134 -2.92 6.59 7.07
N ASN A 135 -3.66 5.69 7.68
CA ASN A 135 -4.72 4.92 7.05
C ASN A 135 -5.89 4.86 8.02
N GLY A 136 -7.11 4.98 7.55
CA GLY A 136 -8.30 4.87 8.39
C GLY A 136 -9.58 5.02 7.57
N PHE A 137 -10.70 4.66 8.18
CA PHE A 137 -12.02 4.71 7.55
C PHE A 137 -12.92 5.73 8.25
N ASN A 138 -13.85 6.29 7.49
CA ASN A 138 -14.97 7.03 8.05
C ASN A 138 -16.18 6.10 8.32
N GLU A 139 -17.27 6.64 8.89
CA GLU A 139 -18.48 5.87 9.22
C GLU A 139 -19.20 5.27 8.00
N ASP A 140 -19.03 5.85 6.83
CA ASP A 140 -19.60 5.38 5.56
C ASP A 140 -18.71 4.33 4.87
N GLY A 141 -17.53 3.99 5.43
CA GLY A 141 -16.59 2.99 4.93
C GLY A 141 -15.66 3.48 3.82
N TYR A 142 -15.58 4.80 3.58
CA TYR A 142 -14.51 5.34 2.73
C TYR A 142 -13.17 5.18 3.44
N GLU A 143 -12.18 4.65 2.73
CA GLU A 143 -10.82 4.52 3.20
C GLU A 143 -10.00 5.74 2.82
N LEU A 144 -9.32 6.35 3.78
CA LEU A 144 -8.32 7.40 3.54
C LEU A 144 -6.92 6.87 3.83
N SER A 145 -6.06 6.96 2.84
CA SER A 145 -4.62 6.72 3.00
C SER A 145 -3.84 8.00 2.74
N ILE A 146 -2.98 8.39 3.67
CA ILE A 146 -2.02 9.49 3.50
C ILE A 146 -0.63 8.93 3.60
N SER A 147 0.21 9.26 2.63
CA SER A 147 1.63 8.97 2.68
C SER A 147 2.45 10.20 2.31
N TYR A 148 3.59 10.34 2.95
CA TYR A 148 4.52 11.43 2.70
C TYR A 148 5.88 10.87 2.34
N ASN A 149 6.46 11.38 1.29
CA ASN A 149 7.83 11.08 0.93
C ASN A 149 8.73 12.29 1.25
N GLU A 150 10.01 11.99 1.45
CA GLU A 150 11.03 12.97 1.81
C GLU A 150 11.31 13.99 0.68
N MET A 151 10.72 13.82 -0.50
CA MET A 151 10.70 14.84 -1.59
C MET A 151 9.65 15.93 -1.36
N LYS A 152 9.13 16.04 -0.14
CA LYS A 152 8.07 16.99 0.25
C LYS A 152 6.77 16.78 -0.55
N ALA A 153 6.47 15.56 -0.95
CA ALA A 153 5.22 15.21 -1.60
C ALA A 153 4.33 14.41 -0.64
N MET A 154 3.11 14.89 -0.45
CA MET A 154 2.04 14.22 0.29
C MET A 154 1.04 13.62 -0.70
N SER A 155 0.87 12.30 -0.65
CA SER A 155 -0.17 11.61 -1.40
C SER A 155 -1.38 11.40 -0.50
N ILE A 156 -2.56 11.77 -1.00
CA ILE A 156 -3.87 11.61 -0.38
C ILE A 156 -4.65 10.68 -1.30
N THR A 157 -5.04 9.51 -0.81
CA THR A 157 -5.83 8.54 -1.56
C THR A 157 -7.11 8.25 -0.80
N ILE A 158 -8.25 8.37 -1.46
CA ILE A 158 -9.56 8.05 -0.91
C ILE A 158 -10.17 6.97 -1.78
N ASN A 159 -10.50 5.83 -1.17
CA ASN A 159 -11.15 4.71 -1.85
C ASN A 159 -12.61 4.61 -1.44
N ALA A 160 -13.48 4.30 -2.40
CA ALA A 160 -14.88 4.02 -2.14
C ALA A 160 -15.04 2.72 -1.29
N PRO A 161 -16.12 2.61 -0.53
CA PRO A 161 -16.47 1.38 0.18
C PRO A 161 -16.62 0.22 -0.78
N ILE A 162 -16.11 -0.95 -0.40
CA ILE A 162 -16.30 -2.18 -1.18
C ILE A 162 -17.79 -2.52 -1.20
N GLN A 163 -18.39 -2.50 -2.39
CA GLN A 163 -19.80 -2.86 -2.56
C GLN A 163 -19.97 -4.35 -2.33
N MET A 164 -20.70 -4.71 -1.30
CA MET A 164 -20.97 -6.08 -0.88
C MET A 164 -22.46 -6.39 -0.94
N THR A 165 -22.80 -7.61 -1.24
CA THR A 165 -24.19 -8.12 -1.27
C THR A 165 -24.25 -9.46 -0.58
N GLU A 166 -25.47 -10.00 -0.40
CA GLU A 166 -25.61 -11.37 0.06
C GLU A 166 -25.03 -12.34 -0.97
N ILE A 167 -24.13 -13.22 -0.55
CA ILE A 167 -23.46 -14.22 -1.39
C ILE A 167 -23.83 -15.63 -1.00
N SER A 168 -23.85 -16.52 -2.00
CA SER A 168 -23.93 -17.96 -1.79
C SER A 168 -22.52 -18.56 -1.79
N TRP A 169 -22.17 -19.25 -0.70
CA TRP A 169 -20.85 -19.88 -0.61
C TRP A 169 -20.72 -21.04 -1.61
N PRO A 170 -19.66 -21.08 -2.44
CA PRO A 170 -19.48 -22.14 -3.42
C PRO A 170 -19.35 -23.53 -2.78
N SER A 171 -19.94 -24.53 -3.43
CA SER A 171 -19.86 -25.94 -3.01
C SER A 171 -18.80 -26.74 -3.78
N SER A 172 -18.13 -26.12 -4.73
CA SER A 172 -17.07 -26.70 -5.60
C SER A 172 -15.80 -25.86 -5.53
N GLY A 173 -14.78 -26.25 -6.24
CA GLY A 173 -13.51 -25.54 -6.30
C GLY A 173 -12.80 -25.43 -4.96
N PRO A 174 -11.82 -24.52 -4.83
CA PRO A 174 -11.05 -24.34 -3.61
C PRO A 174 -11.87 -23.84 -2.41
N ALA A 175 -12.98 -23.14 -2.62
CA ALA A 175 -13.86 -22.66 -1.55
C ALA A 175 -14.35 -23.77 -0.61
N LYS A 176 -14.51 -25.02 -1.10
CA LYS A 176 -14.92 -26.18 -0.27
C LYS A 176 -13.82 -26.64 0.70
N LEU A 177 -12.56 -26.27 0.44
CA LEU A 177 -11.40 -26.70 1.24
C LEU A 177 -11.27 -25.89 2.52
N ILE A 178 -11.83 -24.69 2.56
CA ILE A 178 -11.82 -23.80 3.73
C ILE A 178 -13.14 -23.85 4.51
N PRO A 179 -13.18 -23.39 5.76
CA PRO A 179 -14.42 -23.30 6.51
C PRO A 179 -15.41 -22.33 5.85
N LYS A 180 -16.67 -22.74 5.74
CA LYS A 180 -17.72 -21.80 5.38
C LYS A 180 -17.87 -20.75 6.49
N PRO A 181 -17.81 -19.44 6.21
CA PRO A 181 -18.06 -18.39 7.20
C PRO A 181 -19.53 -18.39 7.66
N SER A 182 -19.77 -17.81 8.83
CA SER A 182 -21.13 -17.62 9.36
C SER A 182 -21.85 -16.45 8.71
N PHE A 183 -21.11 -15.56 8.07
CA PHE A 183 -21.60 -14.34 7.43
C PHE A 183 -21.82 -14.59 5.94
N SER A 184 -22.83 -13.93 5.38
CA SER A 184 -23.23 -14.09 3.99
C SER A 184 -23.10 -12.78 3.18
N VAL A 185 -22.77 -11.66 3.81
CA VAL A 185 -22.53 -10.38 3.11
C VAL A 185 -21.09 -10.35 2.60
N GLY A 186 -20.91 -10.17 1.30
CA GLY A 186 -19.57 -10.19 0.71
C GLY A 186 -19.55 -9.88 -0.77
N LYS A 187 -18.35 -10.03 -1.36
CA LYS A 187 -18.10 -9.89 -2.79
C LYS A 187 -17.12 -10.95 -3.23
N ILE A 188 -17.59 -11.92 -4.01
CA ILE A 188 -16.70 -12.91 -4.65
C ILE A 188 -15.98 -12.19 -5.81
N THR A 189 -14.65 -12.22 -5.81
CA THR A 189 -13.81 -11.59 -6.84
C THR A 189 -13.20 -12.60 -7.80
N SER A 190 -13.06 -13.86 -7.37
CA SER A 190 -12.70 -14.98 -8.24
C SER A 190 -13.31 -16.28 -7.73
N ASP A 191 -13.79 -17.11 -8.64
CA ASP A 191 -14.35 -18.44 -8.39
C ASP A 191 -14.01 -19.35 -9.57
N TYR A 192 -12.77 -19.84 -9.57
CA TYR A 192 -12.22 -20.75 -10.57
C TYR A 192 -11.93 -22.10 -9.94
N ASP A 193 -11.74 -23.13 -10.76
CA ASP A 193 -11.40 -24.46 -10.26
C ASP A 193 -10.12 -24.51 -9.45
N TRP A 194 -9.22 -23.55 -9.67
CA TRP A 194 -7.90 -23.44 -9.04
C TRP A 194 -7.74 -22.25 -8.07
N ALA A 195 -8.68 -21.29 -8.07
CA ALA A 195 -8.58 -20.10 -7.22
C ALA A 195 -9.94 -19.60 -6.77
N PHE A 196 -10.04 -19.24 -5.48
CA PHE A 196 -11.20 -18.56 -4.93
C PHE A 196 -10.76 -17.36 -4.12
N SER A 197 -11.43 -16.22 -4.33
CA SER A 197 -11.19 -14.99 -3.56
C SER A 197 -12.50 -14.29 -3.24
N VAL A 198 -12.63 -13.84 -1.98
CA VAL A 198 -13.85 -13.22 -1.47
C VAL A 198 -13.52 -12.14 -0.44
N TYR A 199 -14.23 -11.02 -0.51
CA TYR A 199 -14.38 -10.08 0.60
C TYR A 199 -15.60 -10.47 1.40
N LEU A 200 -15.49 -10.48 2.74
CA LEU A 200 -16.60 -10.70 3.66
C LEU A 200 -16.73 -9.50 4.59
N GLY A 201 -17.90 -8.89 4.59
CA GLY A 201 -18.26 -7.81 5.49
C GLY A 201 -18.79 -8.32 6.83
N ASP A 202 -19.05 -7.39 7.74
CA ASP A 202 -19.53 -7.65 9.11
C ASP A 202 -18.61 -8.59 9.93
N MET A 203 -17.32 -8.64 9.56
CA MET A 203 -16.30 -9.48 10.17
C MET A 203 -15.38 -8.64 11.04
N THR A 204 -15.57 -8.66 12.34
CA THR A 204 -14.66 -8.00 13.29
C THR A 204 -13.29 -8.66 13.33
N ILE A 205 -12.33 -8.05 14.01
CA ILE A 205 -11.00 -8.64 14.24
C ILE A 205 -11.10 -9.96 15.05
N ASP A 206 -12.07 -10.07 15.94
CA ASP A 206 -12.32 -11.31 16.68
C ASP A 206 -12.88 -12.41 15.77
N ASP A 207 -13.75 -12.05 14.82
CA ASP A 207 -14.25 -12.98 13.80
C ASP A 207 -13.14 -13.42 12.85
N PHE A 208 -12.21 -12.52 12.47
CA PHE A 208 -11.00 -12.88 11.74
C PHE A 208 -10.18 -13.93 12.50
N ASN A 209 -9.91 -13.70 13.78
CA ASN A 209 -9.16 -14.64 14.60
C ASN A 209 -9.86 -16.00 14.72
N ALA A 210 -11.17 -15.99 14.98
CA ALA A 210 -11.98 -17.20 15.06
C ALA A 210 -12.03 -17.95 13.71
N TYR A 211 -12.04 -17.22 12.58
CA TYR A 211 -12.00 -17.83 11.26
C TYR A 211 -10.65 -18.49 10.96
N VAL A 212 -9.55 -17.83 11.28
CA VAL A 212 -8.19 -18.37 11.17
C VAL A 212 -8.03 -19.65 11.99
N ASP A 213 -8.52 -19.67 13.25
CA ASP A 213 -8.45 -20.86 14.09
C ASP A 213 -9.22 -22.04 13.47
N ARG A 214 -10.39 -21.80 12.86
CA ARG A 214 -11.14 -22.83 12.11
C ARG A 214 -10.39 -23.33 10.86
N CYS A 215 -9.60 -22.48 10.20
CA CYS A 215 -8.75 -22.92 9.09
C CYS A 215 -7.64 -23.86 9.58
N ILE A 216 -7.02 -23.56 10.71
CA ILE A 216 -6.02 -24.41 11.35
C ILE A 216 -6.65 -25.77 11.75
N ASP A 217 -7.83 -25.76 12.38
CA ASP A 217 -8.58 -26.98 12.74
C ASP A 217 -8.93 -27.83 11.52
N LYS A 218 -9.07 -27.21 10.34
CA LYS A 218 -9.32 -27.89 9.06
C LYS A 218 -8.06 -28.43 8.39
N GLY A 219 -6.91 -28.29 9.06
CA GLY A 219 -5.63 -28.87 8.67
C GLY A 219 -4.77 -27.97 7.76
N PHE A 220 -4.97 -26.65 7.83
CA PHE A 220 -4.04 -25.68 7.25
C PHE A 220 -2.87 -25.49 8.22
N GLU A 221 -1.65 -25.69 7.75
CA GLU A 221 -0.43 -25.53 8.52
C GLU A 221 0.03 -24.08 8.42
N LYS A 222 0.09 -23.40 9.57
CA LYS A 222 0.44 -21.98 9.64
C LYS A 222 1.88 -21.74 9.15
N ASP A 223 2.01 -20.90 8.14
CA ASP A 223 3.27 -20.31 7.72
C ASP A 223 3.54 -19.01 8.51
N TYR A 224 2.59 -18.05 8.45
CA TYR A 224 2.72 -16.78 9.15
C TYR A 224 1.37 -16.33 9.75
N ARG A 225 1.41 -15.65 10.91
CA ARG A 225 0.24 -14.99 11.52
C ARG A 225 0.68 -13.68 12.20
N SER A 226 -0.04 -12.61 11.90
CA SER A 226 0.02 -11.33 12.61
C SER A 226 -1.37 -10.95 13.13
N GLU A 227 -1.53 -9.74 13.65
CA GLU A 227 -2.81 -9.22 14.12
C GLU A 227 -3.88 -9.17 13.01
N HIS A 228 -3.47 -8.81 11.78
CA HIS A 228 -4.38 -8.58 10.66
C HIS A 228 -4.14 -9.51 9.45
N TYR A 229 -3.21 -10.45 9.55
CA TYR A 229 -2.84 -11.29 8.40
C TYR A 229 -2.51 -12.72 8.83
N PHE A 230 -2.96 -13.67 8.03
CA PHE A 230 -2.65 -15.08 8.19
C PHE A 230 -2.32 -15.71 6.83
N SER A 231 -1.23 -16.48 6.78
CA SER A 231 -0.92 -17.37 5.66
C SER A 231 -0.69 -18.78 6.13
N ALA A 232 -1.12 -19.75 5.34
CA ALA A 232 -1.01 -21.17 5.64
C ALA A 232 -1.08 -22.00 4.36
N ASP A 233 -0.47 -23.17 4.42
CA ASP A 233 -0.53 -24.16 3.36
C ASP A 233 -1.23 -25.42 3.83
N LYS A 234 -1.73 -26.22 2.90
CA LYS A 234 -2.28 -27.55 3.16
C LYS A 234 -1.71 -28.54 2.15
N GLY A 235 -0.72 -29.31 2.61
CA GLY A 235 0.18 -30.04 1.69
C GLY A 235 1.02 -29.06 0.87
N ASP A 236 1.58 -29.54 -0.24
CA ASP A 236 2.48 -28.76 -1.09
C ASP A 236 1.74 -27.90 -2.14
N ASP A 237 0.43 -28.10 -2.30
CA ASP A 237 -0.30 -27.62 -3.46
C ASP A 237 -1.45 -26.65 -3.14
N ILE A 238 -1.78 -26.41 -1.86
CA ILE A 238 -2.88 -25.53 -1.48
C ILE A 238 -2.36 -24.42 -0.58
N SER A 239 -2.51 -23.18 -1.02
CA SER A 239 -2.12 -21.97 -0.29
C SER A 239 -3.33 -21.13 0.08
N LEU A 240 -3.38 -20.67 1.33
CA LEU A 240 -4.44 -19.85 1.90
C LEU A 240 -3.88 -18.57 2.49
N THR A 241 -4.51 -17.44 2.18
CA THR A 241 -4.34 -16.20 2.92
C THR A 241 -5.67 -15.67 3.43
N VAL A 242 -5.66 -15.15 4.66
CA VAL A 242 -6.77 -14.43 5.27
C VAL A 242 -6.23 -13.12 5.81
N GLU A 243 -6.86 -12.02 5.49
CA GLU A 243 -6.41 -10.67 5.84
C GLU A 243 -7.59 -9.85 6.37
N TYR A 244 -7.42 -9.23 7.52
CA TYR A 244 -8.33 -8.18 7.99
C TYR A 244 -7.91 -6.86 7.36
N VAL A 245 -8.77 -6.30 6.51
CA VAL A 245 -8.47 -5.11 5.71
C VAL A 245 -9.08 -3.83 6.28
N GLY A 246 -9.62 -3.89 7.50
CA GLY A 246 -10.30 -2.80 8.17
C GLY A 246 -11.79 -2.74 7.86
N PHE A 247 -12.49 -1.83 8.54
CA PHE A 247 -13.93 -1.60 8.41
C PHE A 247 -14.76 -2.89 8.47
N ASN A 248 -14.47 -3.73 9.49
CA ASN A 248 -15.12 -5.05 9.69
C ASN A 248 -15.11 -5.91 8.42
N THR A 249 -14.03 -5.90 7.68
CA THR A 249 -13.90 -6.64 6.43
C THR A 249 -12.70 -7.56 6.45
N ILE A 250 -12.88 -8.80 6.02
CA ILE A 250 -11.78 -9.72 5.74
C ILE A 250 -11.73 -10.07 4.26
N VAL A 251 -10.52 -10.37 3.79
CA VAL A 251 -10.26 -10.95 2.47
C VAL A 251 -9.74 -12.36 2.66
N ILE A 252 -10.34 -13.31 1.95
CA ILE A 252 -9.89 -14.70 1.90
C ILE A 252 -9.45 -14.99 0.47
N ARG A 253 -8.24 -15.54 0.31
CA ARG A 253 -7.73 -16.02 -0.98
C ARG A 253 -7.19 -17.42 -0.80
N ILE A 254 -7.62 -18.35 -1.64
CA ILE A 254 -7.14 -19.73 -1.65
C ILE A 254 -6.82 -20.15 -3.08
N TYR A 255 -5.71 -20.86 -3.23
CA TYR A 255 -5.23 -21.41 -4.49
C TYR A 255 -5.01 -22.92 -4.34
N ASP A 256 -5.44 -23.68 -5.36
CA ASP A 256 -5.22 -25.13 -5.47
C ASP A 256 -4.39 -25.40 -6.73
N TYR A 257 -3.09 -25.56 -6.52
CA TYR A 257 -2.11 -25.77 -7.60
C TYR A 257 -2.19 -27.16 -8.24
N ASN A 258 -2.96 -28.11 -7.67
CA ASN A 258 -3.22 -29.40 -8.31
C ASN A 258 -4.13 -29.31 -9.55
N GLN A 259 -4.74 -28.16 -9.78
CA GLN A 259 -5.70 -27.95 -10.88
C GLN A 259 -5.05 -27.24 -12.09
N PHE A 260 -3.71 -27.09 -12.11
CA PHE A 260 -2.96 -26.54 -13.24
C PHE A 260 -2.53 -27.60 -14.23
#